data_13b4fe14f788f912e5a54eb8c60d2f67
#
_entry.id   13b4fe14f788f912e5a54eb8c60d2f67
#
_cell.length_a   1.000
_cell.length_b   1.000
_cell.length_c   1.000
_cell.angle_alpha   90.00
_cell.angle_beta   90.00
_cell.angle_gamma   90.00
#
_symmetry.space_group_name_H-M   'P 1'
#
loop_
_entity.id
_entity.type
_entity.pdbx_description
1 polymer ?
#
loop_
_entity_poly.entity_id
_entity_poly.type
_entity_poly.pdbx_seq_one_letter_code
_entity_poly.pdbx_strand_id
1 'polypeptide(L)'
;MTKGESGDFPPYRFLFWDLYNGETEEAGKEHALQRIRQAFEPAIQAHWAEDVLVGLSDYHEVSVSTAEPLARVLLSCEYAVKDFKVLGIEASPMSNSLSFSTEELYALDELSSDRPLLLNMTFYGLLPYYGVSYVDDSGETISYSINMSGKDGSVILTEFLPYTQ
;
A
#
# COMPACT_ATOMS: atom_id res chain seq x y z
N MET A 1 -12.77 34.37 0.90
CA MET A 1 -13.10 33.86 1.43
C MET A 1 -12.95 33.67 2.40
N THR A 2 -13.39 33.55 2.68
CA THR A 2 -13.39 33.52 3.63
C THR A 2 -12.86 32.72 4.36
N LYS A 3 -12.47 32.97 4.92
CA LYS A 3 -11.88 32.49 5.61
C LYS A 3 -12.28 31.54 6.35
N GLY A 4 -13.14 31.60 6.96
CA GLY A 4 -13.57 30.55 7.77
C GLY A 4 -13.49 29.28 7.11
N GLU A 5 -13.45 29.33 5.86
CA GLU A 5 -13.38 28.18 5.14
C GLU A 5 -12.18 27.37 5.36
N SER A 6 -11.08 27.98 5.71
CA SER A 6 -9.82 27.22 5.80
C SER A 6 -9.86 26.12 6.84
N GLY A 7 -10.60 26.31 7.94
CA GLY A 7 -10.71 25.30 8.97
C GLY A 7 -11.67 24.17 8.63
N ASP A 8 -12.51 24.38 7.64
CA ASP A 8 -13.56 23.42 7.32
C ASP A 8 -13.25 22.55 6.11
N PHE A 9 -12.15 22.81 5.42
CA PHE A 9 -11.83 22.05 4.22
C PHE A 9 -11.31 20.68 4.54
N PRO A 10 -11.88 19.63 3.92
CA PRO A 10 -11.28 18.30 4.03
C PRO A 10 -9.90 18.28 3.38
N PRO A 11 -9.01 17.36 3.81
CA PRO A 11 -7.65 17.30 3.25
C PRO A 11 -7.60 17.13 1.74
N TYR A 12 -8.52 16.35 1.16
CA TYR A 12 -8.51 16.16 -0.28
C TYR A 12 -8.78 17.43 -1.04
N ARG A 13 -9.41 18.40 -0.43
CA ARG A 13 -9.69 19.67 -1.08
C ARG A 13 -8.43 20.50 -1.25
N PHE A 14 -7.52 20.43 -0.29
CA PHE A 14 -6.22 21.08 -0.44
C PHE A 14 -5.43 20.42 -1.55
N LEU A 15 -5.45 19.11 -1.62
CA LEU A 15 -4.76 18.39 -2.67
C LEU A 15 -5.26 18.80 -4.04
N PHE A 16 -6.58 18.90 -4.19
CA PHE A 16 -7.18 19.31 -5.44
C PHE A 16 -6.75 20.72 -5.83
N TRP A 17 -6.73 21.62 -4.89
CA TRP A 17 -6.34 23.00 -5.12
C TRP A 17 -4.89 23.12 -5.58
N ASP A 18 -4.00 22.38 -4.93
CA ASP A 18 -2.58 22.40 -5.27
C ASP A 18 -2.34 21.90 -6.68
N LEU A 19 -3.05 20.87 -7.10
CA LEU A 19 -2.90 20.33 -8.44
C LEU A 19 -3.41 21.27 -9.51
N TYR A 20 -4.40 22.08 -9.18
CA TYR A 20 -4.94 23.05 -10.11
C TYR A 20 -3.96 24.17 -10.42
N ASN A 21 -3.16 24.53 -9.47
CA ASN A 21 -2.29 25.68 -9.59
C ASN A 21 -1.20 25.42 -10.62
N GLY A 22 -1.14 26.26 -11.64
CA GLY A 22 -0.12 26.14 -12.65
C GLY A 22 -0.41 25.17 -13.77
N GLU A 23 -1.60 24.54 -13.75
CA GLU A 23 -2.00 23.62 -14.79
C GLU A 23 -3.28 24.08 -15.47
N THR A 24 -3.58 23.51 -16.63
CA THR A 24 -4.87 23.76 -17.26
C THR A 24 -5.96 23.15 -16.39
N GLU A 25 -7.17 23.67 -16.54
CA GLU A 25 -8.30 23.21 -15.76
C GLU A 25 -8.54 21.70 -15.92
N GLU A 26 -8.47 21.20 -17.14
CA GLU A 26 -8.69 19.78 -17.39
C GLU A 26 -7.58 18.92 -16.84
N ALA A 27 -6.33 19.31 -17.04
CA ALA A 27 -5.19 18.56 -16.53
C ALA A 27 -5.22 18.53 -15.01
N GLY A 28 -5.56 19.65 -14.38
CA GLY A 28 -5.67 19.70 -12.93
C GLY A 28 -6.76 18.79 -12.40
N LYS A 29 -7.90 18.71 -13.09
CA LYS A 29 -8.98 17.82 -12.69
C LYS A 29 -8.58 16.37 -12.80
N GLU A 30 -7.92 15.99 -13.88
CA GLU A 30 -7.47 14.62 -14.05
C GLU A 30 -6.48 14.21 -12.98
N HIS A 31 -5.50 15.08 -12.69
CA HIS A 31 -4.53 14.78 -11.65
C HIS A 31 -5.19 14.67 -10.27
N ALA A 32 -6.14 15.56 -9.98
CA ALA A 32 -6.84 15.53 -8.71
C ALA A 32 -7.65 14.23 -8.56
N LEU A 33 -8.37 13.84 -9.61
CA LEU A 33 -9.16 12.61 -9.57
C LEU A 33 -8.27 11.39 -9.42
N GLN A 34 -7.14 11.36 -10.10
CA GLN A 34 -6.19 10.26 -9.99
C GLN A 34 -5.63 10.14 -8.57
N ARG A 35 -5.28 11.27 -7.96
CA ARG A 35 -4.77 11.27 -6.60
C ARG A 35 -5.82 10.82 -5.60
N ILE A 36 -7.05 11.27 -5.78
CA ILE A 36 -8.16 10.84 -4.91
C ILE A 36 -8.39 9.35 -5.06
N ARG A 37 -8.37 8.85 -6.28
CA ARG A 37 -8.54 7.43 -6.53
C ARG A 37 -7.44 6.61 -5.87
N GLN A 38 -6.19 7.03 -5.99
CA GLN A 38 -5.07 6.35 -5.35
C GLN A 38 -5.18 6.34 -3.83
N ALA A 39 -5.77 7.39 -3.25
CA ALA A 39 -5.94 7.47 -1.81
C ALA A 39 -7.00 6.51 -1.29
N PHE A 40 -8.05 6.24 -2.09
CA PHE A 40 -9.17 5.41 -1.66
C PHE A 40 -9.21 4.05 -2.33
N GLU A 41 -8.53 3.90 -3.46
CA GLU A 41 -8.50 2.66 -4.22
C GLU A 41 -7.06 2.29 -4.53
N PRO A 42 -6.34 1.71 -3.56
CA PRO A 42 -4.95 1.34 -3.81
C PRO A 42 -4.85 0.33 -4.95
N ALA A 43 -3.76 0.40 -5.70
CA ALA A 43 -3.55 -0.49 -6.84
C ALA A 43 -3.43 -1.95 -6.41
N ILE A 44 -2.99 -2.19 -5.19
CA ILE A 44 -2.85 -3.53 -4.63
C ILE A 44 -3.86 -3.70 -3.52
N GLN A 45 -4.49 -4.88 -3.46
CA GLN A 45 -5.44 -5.23 -2.42
C GLN A 45 -4.93 -6.45 -1.67
N ALA A 46 -5.18 -6.48 -0.38
CA ALA A 46 -4.79 -7.58 0.48
C ALA A 46 -6.02 -8.24 1.08
N HIS A 47 -6.05 -9.57 1.06
CA HIS A 47 -7.16 -10.36 1.59
C HIS A 47 -6.62 -11.55 2.35
N TRP A 48 -7.39 -12.05 3.31
CA TRP A 48 -7.09 -13.36 3.88
C TRP A 48 -7.26 -14.39 2.76
N ALA A 49 -6.26 -15.27 2.61
CA ALA A 49 -6.28 -16.25 1.52
C ALA A 49 -7.49 -17.17 1.60
N GLU A 50 -7.91 -17.52 2.81
CA GLU A 50 -9.04 -18.42 3.02
C GLU A 50 -10.33 -17.88 2.42
N ASP A 51 -10.45 -16.57 2.32
CA ASP A 51 -11.66 -15.94 1.81
C ASP A 51 -11.73 -15.91 0.29
N VAL A 52 -10.59 -15.93 -0.38
CA VAL A 52 -10.54 -15.68 -1.83
C VAL A 52 -9.80 -16.73 -2.63
N LEU A 53 -9.10 -17.64 -1.98
CA LEU A 53 -8.26 -18.62 -2.67
C LEU A 53 -9.07 -19.65 -3.45
N VAL A 54 -10.30 -19.92 -3.01
CA VAL A 54 -11.17 -20.86 -3.70
C VAL A 54 -11.51 -20.32 -5.09
N GLY A 55 -11.21 -21.09 -6.11
CA GLY A 55 -11.44 -20.68 -7.49
C GLY A 55 -10.24 -20.11 -8.20
N LEU A 56 -9.14 -19.86 -7.49
CA LEU A 56 -7.90 -19.42 -8.15
C LEU A 56 -7.17 -20.63 -8.70
N SER A 57 -6.78 -20.56 -9.97
CA SER A 57 -6.07 -21.63 -10.65
C SER A 57 -4.57 -21.41 -10.70
N ASP A 58 -4.12 -20.16 -10.56
CA ASP A 58 -2.71 -19.82 -10.67
C ASP A 58 -2.37 -18.64 -9.77
N TYR A 59 -1.29 -18.77 -9.03
CA TYR A 59 -0.80 -17.70 -8.16
C TYR A 59 0.66 -17.94 -7.83
N HIS A 60 1.37 -16.84 -7.49
CA HIS A 60 2.71 -16.94 -6.91
C HIS A 60 2.58 -17.27 -5.43
N GLU A 61 3.58 -17.91 -4.88
CA GLU A 61 3.59 -18.17 -3.43
C GLU A 61 4.99 -17.91 -2.88
N VAL A 62 5.07 -17.19 -1.77
CA VAL A 62 6.32 -16.94 -1.08
C VAL A 62 6.09 -16.97 0.42
N SER A 63 7.06 -17.50 1.15
CA SER A 63 7.01 -17.53 2.61
C SER A 63 8.13 -16.65 3.16
N VAL A 64 7.77 -15.66 3.96
CA VAL A 64 8.73 -14.74 4.56
C VAL A 64 8.90 -14.98 6.05
N SER A 65 8.11 -15.90 6.62
CA SER A 65 8.22 -16.28 8.02
C SER A 65 7.83 -17.73 8.17
N THR A 66 8.47 -18.40 9.13
CA THR A 66 8.10 -19.78 9.53
C THR A 66 7.54 -19.80 10.96
N ALA A 67 7.43 -18.64 11.59
CA ALA A 67 6.91 -18.55 12.96
C ALA A 67 5.41 -18.77 13.00
N GLU A 68 4.97 -19.54 13.99
CA GLU A 68 3.55 -19.78 14.18
C GLU A 68 2.92 -18.70 15.06
N PRO A 69 1.66 -18.35 14.83
CA PRO A 69 0.79 -18.84 13.75
C PRO A 69 1.10 -18.14 12.44
N LEU A 70 1.03 -18.91 11.36
CA LEU A 70 1.23 -18.33 10.03
C LEU A 70 -0.06 -17.68 9.54
N ALA A 71 0.10 -16.52 8.93
CA ALA A 71 -0.98 -15.81 8.27
C ALA A 71 -0.77 -15.94 6.76
N ARG A 72 -1.83 -16.24 6.03
CA ARG A 72 -1.80 -16.40 4.58
C ARG A 72 -2.56 -15.24 3.96
N VAL A 73 -1.82 -14.34 3.34
CA VAL A 73 -2.36 -13.11 2.78
C VAL A 73 -2.26 -13.17 1.26
N LEU A 74 -3.37 -12.97 0.58
CA LEU A 74 -3.36 -12.89 -0.89
C LEU A 74 -3.29 -11.44 -1.30
N LEU A 75 -2.27 -11.11 -2.10
CA LEU A 75 -2.06 -9.78 -2.64
C LEU A 75 -2.45 -9.81 -4.10
N SER A 76 -3.41 -8.99 -4.46
CA SER A 76 -3.95 -8.94 -5.83
C SER A 76 -3.97 -7.52 -6.33
N CYS A 77 -4.14 -7.38 -7.64
CA CYS A 77 -4.25 -6.07 -8.27
C CYS A 77 -5.27 -6.14 -9.40
N GLU A 78 -5.92 -5.02 -9.67
CA GLU A 78 -6.85 -4.92 -10.78
C GLU A 78 -6.09 -4.74 -12.09
N TYR A 79 -5.00 -3.99 -12.04
CA TYR A 79 -4.13 -3.75 -13.18
C TYR A 79 -2.73 -4.17 -12.79
N ALA A 80 -1.95 -4.64 -13.78
CA ALA A 80 -0.58 -5.05 -13.50
C ALA A 80 0.24 -3.91 -12.90
N VAL A 81 1.02 -4.23 -11.88
CA VAL A 81 1.93 -3.28 -11.25
C VAL A 81 3.37 -3.75 -11.44
N LYS A 82 4.27 -2.80 -11.65
CA LYS A 82 5.66 -3.10 -11.99
C LYS A 82 6.57 -3.01 -10.78
N ASP A 83 7.69 -3.71 -10.87
CA ASP A 83 8.72 -3.71 -9.82
C ASP A 83 8.11 -3.97 -8.45
N PHE A 84 7.28 -5.01 -8.38
CA PHE A 84 6.62 -5.40 -7.16
C PHE A 84 7.61 -6.08 -6.21
N LYS A 85 7.59 -5.67 -4.96
CA LYS A 85 8.48 -6.24 -3.93
C LYS A 85 7.73 -6.53 -2.66
N VAL A 86 8.14 -7.60 -2.00
CA VAL A 86 7.72 -7.86 -0.62
C VAL A 86 8.86 -7.40 0.28
N LEU A 87 8.52 -6.63 1.29
CA LEU A 87 9.48 -5.95 2.14
C LEU A 87 9.42 -6.48 3.58
N GLY A 88 10.60 -6.60 4.19
CA GLY A 88 10.68 -6.64 5.64
C GLY A 88 10.73 -5.21 6.15
N ILE A 89 10.06 -4.93 7.24
CA ILE A 89 10.00 -3.60 7.82
C ILE A 89 10.58 -3.63 9.22
N GLU A 90 11.46 -2.69 9.50
CA GLU A 90 12.01 -2.52 10.83
C GLU A 90 11.71 -1.13 11.33
N ALA A 91 11.04 -1.05 12.48
CA ALA A 91 10.70 0.22 13.09
C ALA A 91 11.84 0.65 14.01
N SER A 92 12.24 1.91 13.91
CA SER A 92 13.28 2.48 14.75
C SER A 92 12.79 3.79 15.34
N PRO A 93 12.99 4.02 16.65
CA PRO A 93 12.64 5.32 17.23
C PRO A 93 13.64 6.38 16.79
N MET A 94 13.12 7.53 16.40
CA MET A 94 13.96 8.67 16.03
C MET A 94 13.37 9.91 16.67
N SER A 95 14.10 10.52 17.58
CA SER A 95 13.69 11.74 18.27
C SER A 95 12.24 11.63 18.79
N ASN A 96 11.30 12.18 18.08
CA ASN A 96 9.91 12.22 18.49
C ASN A 96 9.00 11.39 17.61
N SER A 97 9.56 10.53 16.74
CA SER A 97 8.74 9.76 15.80
C SER A 97 9.35 8.39 15.55
N LEU A 98 8.59 7.54 14.89
CA LEU A 98 9.06 6.25 14.41
C LEU A 98 9.46 6.41 12.96
N SER A 99 10.56 5.78 12.60
CA SER A 99 10.92 5.64 11.20
C SER A 99 10.91 4.16 10.86
N PHE A 100 10.64 3.86 9.59
CA PHE A 100 10.58 2.49 9.11
C PHE A 100 11.60 2.30 8.01
N SER A 101 12.56 1.41 8.25
CA SER A 101 13.47 1.00 7.20
C SER A 101 12.96 -0.30 6.58
N THR A 102 13.36 -0.54 5.33
CA THR A 102 12.85 -1.70 4.61
C THR A 102 13.99 -2.52 4.03
N GLU A 103 13.72 -3.81 3.86
CA GLU A 103 14.62 -4.76 3.24
C GLU A 103 13.82 -5.55 2.22
N GLU A 104 14.37 -5.76 1.04
CA GLU A 104 13.69 -6.53 0.01
C GLU A 104 13.78 -8.02 0.35
N LEU A 105 12.63 -8.67 0.47
CA LEU A 105 12.56 -10.10 0.75
C LEU A 105 12.22 -10.92 -0.50
N TYR A 106 11.49 -10.35 -1.43
CA TYR A 106 11.04 -11.03 -2.64
C TYR A 106 10.69 -9.99 -3.68
N ALA A 107 10.89 -10.29 -4.94
CA ALA A 107 10.61 -9.35 -6.01
C ALA A 107 10.02 -10.05 -7.23
N LEU A 108 9.11 -9.36 -7.87
CA LEU A 108 8.55 -9.74 -9.17
C LEU A 108 8.70 -8.55 -10.10
N ASP A 109 9.08 -8.79 -11.35
CA ASP A 109 9.11 -7.72 -12.33
C ASP A 109 7.74 -7.10 -12.50
N GLU A 110 6.70 -7.93 -12.37
CA GLU A 110 5.32 -7.47 -12.52
C GLU A 110 4.40 -8.39 -11.73
N LEU A 111 3.46 -7.79 -11.00
CA LEU A 111 2.37 -8.52 -10.39
C LEU A 111 1.15 -8.29 -11.29
N SER A 112 0.62 -9.36 -11.87
CA SER A 112 -0.49 -9.24 -12.81
C SER A 112 -1.82 -9.58 -12.14
N SER A 113 -2.90 -9.11 -12.73
CA SER A 113 -4.24 -9.31 -12.17
C SER A 113 -4.68 -10.77 -12.21
N ASP A 114 -4.15 -11.55 -13.14
CA ASP A 114 -4.53 -12.95 -13.29
C ASP A 114 -3.62 -13.92 -12.51
N ARG A 115 -2.59 -13.40 -11.86
CA ARG A 115 -1.68 -14.24 -11.09
C ARG A 115 -1.24 -13.52 -9.80
N PRO A 116 -2.12 -13.49 -8.79
CA PRO A 116 -1.80 -12.80 -7.52
C PRO A 116 -0.71 -13.51 -6.74
N LEU A 117 -0.27 -12.90 -5.68
CA LEU A 117 0.78 -13.44 -4.80
C LEU A 117 0.17 -13.88 -3.48
N LEU A 118 0.40 -15.13 -3.14
CA LEU A 118 0.08 -15.66 -1.81
C LEU A 118 1.32 -15.49 -0.93
N LEU A 119 1.17 -14.70 0.12
CA LEU A 119 2.25 -14.40 1.06
C LEU A 119 1.99 -15.10 2.38
N ASN A 120 2.93 -15.96 2.79
CA ASN A 120 2.87 -16.59 4.11
C ASN A 120 3.74 -15.76 5.05
N MET A 121 3.14 -15.19 6.07
CA MET A 121 3.80 -14.28 6.99
C MET A 121 3.29 -14.48 8.41
N THR A 122 3.79 -13.68 9.34
CA THR A 122 3.35 -13.71 10.74
C THR A 122 3.11 -12.26 11.19
N PHE A 123 2.04 -12.05 11.94
CA PHE A 123 1.81 -10.76 12.57
C PHE A 123 2.41 -10.79 13.99
N TYR A 124 3.26 -9.81 14.28
CA TYR A 124 3.98 -9.74 15.55
C TYR A 124 3.49 -8.54 16.39
N GLY A 125 2.23 -8.51 16.72
CA GLY A 125 1.67 -7.44 17.54
C GLY A 125 1.20 -6.25 16.70
N LEU A 126 1.39 -5.05 17.21
CA LEU A 126 0.79 -3.85 16.62
C LEU A 126 1.64 -3.21 15.52
N LEU A 127 2.95 -3.43 15.56
CA LEU A 127 3.83 -2.82 14.56
C LEU A 127 3.91 -3.71 13.33
N PRO A 128 3.98 -3.11 12.14
CA PRO A 128 4.14 -3.91 10.93
C PRO A 128 5.57 -4.43 10.81
N TYR A 129 5.69 -5.67 10.37
CA TYR A 129 6.98 -6.28 10.08
C TYR A 129 7.13 -6.58 8.59
N TYR A 130 6.06 -6.50 7.83
CA TYR A 130 6.08 -6.81 6.41
C TYR A 130 5.28 -5.80 5.64
N GLY A 131 5.67 -5.61 4.39
CA GLY A 131 4.98 -4.70 3.50
C GLY A 131 5.24 -5.05 2.05
N VAL A 132 4.76 -4.19 1.19
CA VAL A 132 4.93 -4.34 -0.25
C VAL A 132 5.24 -2.98 -0.86
N SER A 133 5.88 -3.00 -2.02
CA SER A 133 6.08 -1.79 -2.80
C SER A 133 5.96 -2.11 -4.27
N TYR A 134 5.68 -1.09 -5.05
CA TYR A 134 5.65 -1.18 -6.50
C TYR A 134 5.94 0.20 -7.08
N VAL A 135 6.23 0.25 -8.37
CA VAL A 135 6.47 1.51 -9.07
C VAL A 135 5.20 1.85 -9.86
N ASP A 136 4.69 3.05 -9.64
CA ASP A 136 3.48 3.49 -10.32
C ASP A 136 3.79 4.02 -11.73
N ASP A 137 2.74 4.46 -12.43
CA ASP A 137 2.88 4.92 -13.81
C ASP A 137 3.74 6.17 -13.94
N SER A 138 3.92 6.93 -12.86
CA SER A 138 4.77 8.12 -12.87
C SER A 138 6.23 7.80 -12.56
N GLY A 139 6.54 6.55 -12.24
CA GLY A 139 7.88 6.14 -11.88
C GLY A 139 8.19 6.27 -10.40
N GLU A 140 7.18 6.57 -9.57
CA GLU A 140 7.36 6.68 -8.13
C GLU A 140 7.14 5.34 -7.45
N THR A 141 7.94 5.07 -6.43
CA THR A 141 7.78 3.87 -5.62
C THR A 141 6.75 4.15 -4.53
N ILE A 142 5.72 3.32 -4.50
CA ILE A 142 4.66 3.39 -3.49
C ILE A 142 4.85 2.21 -2.55
N SER A 143 4.85 2.47 -1.25
CA SER A 143 5.08 1.44 -0.23
C SER A 143 3.91 1.34 0.73
N TYR A 144 3.51 0.12 1.06
CA TYR A 144 2.45 -0.15 2.02
C TYR A 144 2.93 -1.13 3.07
N SER A 145 2.59 -0.88 4.33
CA SER A 145 2.73 -1.89 5.36
C SER A 145 1.49 -2.79 5.36
N ILE A 146 1.67 -4.04 5.73
CA ILE A 146 0.58 -5.01 5.84
C ILE A 146 0.20 -5.10 7.30
N ASN A 147 -1.04 -4.77 7.59
CA ASN A 147 -1.54 -4.71 8.96
C ASN A 147 -2.83 -5.50 9.09
N MET A 148 -3.19 -5.83 10.32
CA MET A 148 -4.49 -6.41 10.61
C MET A 148 -5.33 -5.37 11.34
N SER A 149 -6.55 -5.16 10.86
CA SER A 149 -7.45 -4.21 11.48
C SER A 149 -7.87 -4.68 12.86
N GLY A 150 -7.69 -3.83 13.86
CA GLY A 150 -8.18 -4.13 15.21
C GLY A 150 -9.69 -4.05 15.33
N LYS A 151 -10.35 -3.52 14.31
CA LYS A 151 -11.80 -3.35 14.32
C LYS A 151 -12.54 -4.60 13.91
N ASP A 152 -12.11 -5.26 12.83
CA ASP A 152 -12.80 -6.42 12.29
C ASP A 152 -11.88 -7.57 11.91
N GLY A 153 -10.58 -7.42 12.15
CA GLY A 153 -9.62 -8.48 11.84
C GLY A 153 -9.27 -8.62 10.37
N SER A 154 -9.71 -7.71 9.52
CA SER A 154 -9.37 -7.76 8.10
C SER A 154 -7.92 -7.35 7.88
N VAL A 155 -7.36 -7.78 6.74
CA VAL A 155 -6.02 -7.34 6.33
C VAL A 155 -6.15 -5.98 5.67
N ILE A 156 -5.29 -5.05 6.06
CA ILE A 156 -5.29 -3.71 5.48
C ILE A 156 -3.88 -3.33 5.05
N LEU A 157 -3.81 -2.50 4.02
CA LEU A 157 -2.56 -1.91 3.56
C LEU A 157 -2.55 -0.44 3.94
N THR A 158 -1.44 -0.01 4.56
CA THR A 158 -1.28 1.37 4.98
C THR A 158 -0.06 1.96 4.30
N GLU A 159 -0.25 3.03 3.57
CA GLU A 159 0.86 3.68 2.86
C GLU A 159 1.84 4.29 3.85
N PHE A 160 3.13 4.18 3.57
CA PHE A 160 4.16 4.79 4.39
C PHE A 160 5.36 5.18 3.52
N LEU A 161 6.18 6.05 4.05
CA LEU A 161 7.42 6.46 3.39
C LEU A 161 8.59 5.77 4.09
N PRO A 162 9.30 4.87 3.40
CA PRO A 162 10.47 4.24 4.02
C PRO A 162 11.56 5.28 4.32
N TYR A 163 12.24 5.07 5.43
CA TYR A 163 13.36 5.91 5.80
C TYR A 163 14.59 5.45 5.00
N THR A 164 15.23 6.39 4.35
CA THR A 164 16.46 6.11 3.60
C THR A 164 17.60 6.88 4.22
N GLN A 165 18.73 6.20 4.38
CA GLN A 165 19.92 6.82 4.92
C GLN A 165 20.80 7.40 3.84
#